data_2447eeb43469a0c0b3c23628b2f996fc
#
_entry.id   2447eeb43469a0c0b3c23628b2f996fc
#
_cell.length_a   1.000
_cell.length_b   1.000
_cell.length_c   1.000
_cell.angle_alpha   90.00
_cell.angle_beta   90.00
_cell.angle_gamma   90.00
#
_symmetry.space_group_name_H-M   'P 1'
#
loop_
_entity.id
_entity.type
_entity.pdbx_description
1 polymer ?
#
loop_
_entity_poly.entity_id
_entity_poly.type
_entity_poly.pdbx_seq_one_letter_code
_entity_poly.pdbx_strand_id
1 'polypeptide(L)'
;MTGAPIVFVVDDDPSVRSSLKFLLSTVGLHVESFDSADAFLQKKPSDTPSCLVLDVRLPGLSGLDFQRELAARNTRIPIIFLTGHGDIPMSVRAMKAGAVEFLTKPFRDQDLLDAVGIALERDRARREQDKDVMILQQRFDSLTSREQEVISMVVSGMLNKQIADQLGTAESTVKVQRSRAIEKMHAESLVDLIRMIEKLKGRSG
;
A
#
# COMPACT_ATOMS: atom_id res chain seq x y z
N MET A 1 -0.06 17.48 5.46
CA MET A 1 -0.05 17.96 4.05
C MET A 1 0.61 16.86 3.22
N THR A 2 -0.13 16.19 2.38
CA THR A 2 0.44 15.20 1.45
C THR A 2 1.25 15.95 0.41
N GLY A 3 2.56 15.69 0.30
CA GLY A 3 3.42 16.30 -0.70
C GLY A 3 2.92 16.04 -2.14
N ALA A 4 3.43 16.80 -3.11
CA ALA A 4 3.07 16.63 -4.52
C ALA A 4 3.35 15.19 -4.99
N PRO A 5 2.47 14.58 -5.80
CA PRO A 5 2.67 13.23 -6.29
C PRO A 5 3.90 13.12 -7.19
N ILE A 6 4.54 11.95 -7.20
CA ILE A 6 5.76 11.70 -7.97
C ILE A 6 5.52 10.55 -8.94
N VAL A 7 5.91 10.76 -10.20
CA VAL A 7 5.97 9.69 -11.21
C VAL A 7 7.43 9.31 -11.41
N PHE A 8 7.74 8.05 -11.13
CA PHE A 8 9.05 7.49 -11.44
C PHE A 8 9.01 6.90 -12.85
N VAL A 9 10.06 7.14 -13.62
CA VAL A 9 10.20 6.58 -14.98
C VAL A 9 11.49 5.78 -15.02
N VAL A 10 11.38 4.51 -15.40
CA VAL A 10 12.54 3.63 -15.61
C VAL A 10 12.51 3.13 -17.05
N ASP A 11 13.47 3.58 -17.84
CA ASP A 11 13.65 3.25 -19.26
C ASP A 11 15.12 3.48 -19.60
N ASP A 12 15.76 2.62 -20.36
CA ASP A 12 17.19 2.75 -20.73
C ASP A 12 17.42 3.81 -21.81
N ASP A 13 16.39 4.12 -22.63
CA ASP A 13 16.48 5.14 -23.68
C ASP A 13 16.34 6.58 -23.10
N PRO A 14 17.37 7.42 -23.18
CA PRO A 14 17.32 8.79 -22.67
C PRO A 14 16.29 9.68 -23.41
N SER A 15 16.00 9.39 -24.69
CA SER A 15 15.01 10.13 -25.46
C SER A 15 13.60 9.84 -24.97
N VAL A 16 13.30 8.59 -24.66
CA VAL A 16 12.02 8.17 -24.05
C VAL A 16 11.86 8.81 -22.68
N ARG A 17 12.89 8.74 -21.83
CA ARG A 17 12.83 9.38 -20.49
C ARG A 17 12.58 10.88 -20.59
N SER A 18 13.24 11.57 -21.52
CA SER A 18 13.07 13.02 -21.72
C SER A 18 11.67 13.37 -22.20
N SER A 19 11.13 12.60 -23.15
CA SER A 19 9.79 12.80 -23.71
C SER A 19 8.70 12.56 -22.64
N LEU A 20 8.83 11.48 -21.86
CA LEU A 20 7.91 11.18 -20.76
C LEU A 20 7.96 12.25 -19.68
N LYS A 21 9.17 12.68 -19.30
CA LYS A 21 9.34 13.76 -18.31
C LYS A 21 8.70 15.05 -18.80
N PHE A 22 8.90 15.42 -20.06
CA PHE A 22 8.26 16.60 -20.66
C PHE A 22 6.74 16.48 -20.59
N LEU A 23 6.15 15.40 -21.13
CA LEU A 23 4.70 15.18 -21.16
C LEU A 23 4.09 15.26 -19.75
N LEU A 24 4.61 14.52 -18.80
CA LEU A 24 4.06 14.47 -17.44
C LEU A 24 4.23 15.80 -16.68
N SER A 25 5.31 16.55 -16.97
CA SER A 25 5.51 17.88 -16.40
C SER A 25 4.54 18.92 -16.92
N THR A 26 4.04 18.78 -18.16
CA THR A 26 3.03 19.72 -18.72
C THR A 26 1.71 19.69 -17.97
N VAL A 27 1.40 18.60 -17.30
CA VAL A 27 0.21 18.45 -16.45
C VAL A 27 0.51 18.65 -14.95
N GLY A 28 1.68 19.20 -14.62
CA GLY A 28 2.04 19.58 -13.26
C GLY A 28 2.54 18.43 -12.38
N LEU A 29 2.88 17.26 -12.94
CA LEU A 29 3.42 16.14 -12.20
C LEU A 29 4.92 16.27 -11.99
N HIS A 30 5.39 15.91 -10.79
CA HIS A 30 6.82 15.78 -10.54
C HIS A 30 7.33 14.45 -11.09
N VAL A 31 8.42 14.48 -11.85
CA VAL A 31 8.98 13.29 -12.51
C VAL A 31 10.44 13.09 -12.14
N GLU A 32 10.74 11.89 -11.66
CA GLU A 32 12.11 11.42 -11.49
C GLU A 32 12.37 10.25 -12.43
N SER A 33 13.47 10.30 -13.18
CA SER A 33 13.78 9.27 -14.18
C SER A 33 15.09 8.54 -13.87
N PHE A 34 15.12 7.25 -14.18
CA PHE A 34 16.23 6.34 -13.97
C PHE A 34 16.51 5.57 -15.25
N ASP A 35 17.77 5.27 -15.50
CA ASP A 35 18.23 4.51 -16.67
C ASP A 35 18.21 3.00 -16.46
N SER A 36 18.00 2.55 -15.21
CA SER A 36 18.04 1.16 -14.83
C SER A 36 17.19 0.86 -13.60
N ALA A 37 16.82 -0.41 -13.44
CA ALA A 37 16.15 -0.92 -12.25
C ALA A 37 17.00 -0.72 -10.99
N ASP A 38 18.32 -0.97 -11.08
CA ASP A 38 19.24 -0.83 -9.96
C ASP A 38 19.32 0.62 -9.45
N ALA A 39 19.35 1.60 -10.36
CA ALA A 39 19.35 3.01 -10.00
C ALA A 39 18.06 3.39 -9.24
N PHE A 40 16.91 2.86 -9.67
CA PHE A 40 15.65 3.07 -8.95
C PHE A 40 15.66 2.41 -7.57
N LEU A 41 16.20 1.18 -7.43
CA LEU A 41 16.24 0.46 -6.16
C LEU A 41 17.11 1.13 -5.08
N GLN A 42 18.08 1.94 -5.48
CA GLN A 42 18.91 2.72 -4.56
C GLN A 42 18.18 3.96 -4.00
N LYS A 43 17.05 4.33 -4.60
CA LYS A 43 16.27 5.46 -4.12
C LYS A 43 15.56 5.12 -2.81
N LYS A 44 15.54 6.09 -1.90
CA LYS A 44 14.72 6.01 -0.69
C LYS A 44 13.23 6.01 -1.05
N PRO A 45 12.40 5.22 -0.35
CA PRO A 45 10.95 5.26 -0.53
C PRO A 45 10.40 6.69 -0.43
N SER A 46 9.44 7.01 -1.25
CA SER A 46 8.75 8.30 -1.20
C SER A 46 7.61 8.26 -0.20
N ASP A 47 7.45 9.33 0.59
CA ASP A 47 6.32 9.50 1.51
C ASP A 47 5.09 10.12 0.82
N THR A 48 5.22 10.50 -0.46
CA THR A 48 4.13 11.05 -1.26
C THR A 48 3.51 10.00 -2.19
N PRO A 49 2.24 10.17 -2.63
CA PRO A 49 1.65 9.30 -3.62
C PRO A 49 2.55 9.17 -4.85
N SER A 50 2.76 7.96 -5.32
CA SER A 50 3.70 7.73 -6.42
C SER A 50 3.30 6.54 -7.28
N CYS A 51 3.75 6.55 -8.55
CA CYS A 51 3.64 5.42 -9.45
C CYS A 51 4.93 5.25 -10.26
N LEU A 52 5.09 4.08 -10.86
CA LEU A 52 6.24 3.71 -11.68
C LEU A 52 5.80 3.45 -13.11
N VAL A 53 6.33 4.22 -14.04
CA VAL A 53 6.28 3.97 -15.48
C VAL A 53 7.54 3.21 -15.84
N LEU A 54 7.40 1.98 -16.33
CA LEU A 54 8.48 1.02 -16.43
C LEU A 54 8.56 0.43 -17.84
N ASP A 55 9.72 0.55 -18.50
CA ASP A 55 9.94 -0.21 -19.72
C ASP A 55 10.05 -1.71 -19.39
N VAL A 56 9.43 -2.53 -20.24
CA VAL A 56 9.50 -3.98 -20.13
C VAL A 56 10.90 -4.49 -20.50
N ARG A 57 11.61 -3.84 -21.41
CA ARG A 57 12.93 -4.24 -21.88
C ARG A 57 14.03 -3.38 -21.28
N LEU A 58 14.47 -3.74 -20.07
CA LEU A 58 15.64 -3.13 -19.47
C LEU A 58 16.88 -4.02 -19.66
N PRO A 59 18.07 -3.46 -19.81
CA PRO A 59 19.30 -4.21 -19.83
C PRO A 59 19.48 -5.00 -18.52
N GLY A 60 19.77 -6.28 -18.64
CA GLY A 60 20.08 -7.18 -17.52
C GLY A 60 18.87 -7.75 -16.78
N LEU A 61 17.83 -6.97 -16.54
CA LEU A 61 16.62 -7.39 -15.81
C LEU A 61 15.37 -6.98 -16.59
N SER A 62 14.47 -7.93 -16.90
CA SER A 62 13.21 -7.57 -17.56
C SER A 62 12.30 -6.79 -16.58
N GLY A 63 11.47 -5.88 -17.12
CA GLY A 63 10.52 -5.14 -16.30
C GLY A 63 9.56 -6.05 -15.50
N LEU A 64 9.20 -7.23 -16.04
CA LEU A 64 8.39 -8.22 -15.33
C LEU A 64 9.13 -8.88 -14.17
N ASP A 65 10.43 -9.13 -14.33
CA ASP A 65 11.27 -9.64 -13.26
C ASP A 65 11.45 -8.57 -12.19
N PHE A 66 11.61 -7.32 -12.62
CA PHE A 66 11.70 -6.19 -11.71
C PHE A 66 10.40 -5.98 -10.90
N GLN A 67 9.22 -6.14 -11.52
CA GLN A 67 7.95 -6.15 -10.78
C GLN A 67 7.94 -7.21 -9.68
N ARG A 68 8.44 -8.42 -9.96
CA ARG A 68 8.55 -9.50 -8.96
C ARG A 68 9.52 -9.15 -7.84
N GLU A 69 10.66 -8.53 -8.18
CA GLU A 69 11.63 -8.09 -7.19
C GLU A 69 11.07 -6.99 -6.27
N LEU A 70 10.35 -6.02 -6.81
CA LEU A 70 9.66 -4.99 -6.02
C LEU A 70 8.65 -5.62 -5.06
N ALA A 71 7.88 -6.60 -5.51
CA ALA A 71 6.95 -7.34 -4.67
C ALA A 71 7.66 -8.12 -3.54
N ALA A 72 8.78 -8.79 -3.86
CA ALA A 72 9.59 -9.50 -2.87
C ALA A 72 10.20 -8.57 -1.81
N ARG A 73 10.49 -7.33 -2.17
CA ARG A 73 10.96 -6.26 -1.25
C ARG A 73 9.82 -5.54 -0.52
N ASN A 74 8.57 -6.02 -0.66
CA ASN A 74 7.36 -5.38 -0.12
C ASN A 74 7.19 -3.91 -0.58
N THR A 75 7.74 -3.56 -1.76
CA THR A 75 7.60 -2.25 -2.37
C THR A 75 6.30 -2.22 -3.18
N ARG A 76 5.26 -1.63 -2.60
CA ARG A 76 3.89 -1.63 -3.16
C ARG A 76 3.64 -0.39 -4.03
N ILE A 77 4.49 -0.14 -5.02
CA ILE A 77 4.29 0.96 -5.96
C ILE A 77 3.43 0.48 -7.14
N PRO A 78 2.38 1.21 -7.54
CA PRO A 78 1.61 0.92 -8.75
C PRO A 78 2.48 1.04 -9.99
N ILE A 79 2.44 0.05 -10.88
CA ILE A 79 3.30 -0.04 -12.07
C ILE A 79 2.45 0.08 -13.33
N ILE A 80 2.92 0.91 -14.26
CA ILE A 80 2.44 1.05 -15.64
C ILE A 80 3.58 0.58 -16.53
N PHE A 81 3.34 -0.45 -17.34
CA PHE A 81 4.34 -0.94 -18.28
C PHE A 81 4.26 -0.20 -19.61
N LEU A 82 5.43 0.13 -20.17
CA LEU A 82 5.59 0.58 -21.53
C LEU A 82 6.42 -0.45 -22.31
N THR A 83 6.07 -0.73 -23.56
CA THR A 83 6.85 -1.66 -24.38
C THR A 83 6.73 -1.38 -25.86
N GLY A 84 7.83 -1.49 -26.60
CA GLY A 84 7.84 -1.47 -28.06
C GLY A 84 7.39 -2.79 -28.71
N HIS A 85 7.35 -3.90 -27.94
CA HIS A 85 7.00 -5.22 -28.44
C HIS A 85 6.24 -5.96 -27.32
N GLY A 86 4.95 -5.67 -27.20
CA GLY A 86 4.06 -6.39 -26.28
C GLY A 86 3.35 -7.53 -26.99
N ASP A 87 3.46 -8.73 -26.44
CA ASP A 87 2.56 -9.83 -26.80
C ASP A 87 1.44 -9.98 -25.76
N ILE A 88 0.35 -10.61 -26.15
CA ILE A 88 -0.80 -10.85 -25.26
C ILE A 88 -0.39 -11.64 -24.00
N PRO A 89 0.40 -12.72 -24.08
CA PRO A 89 0.85 -13.44 -22.89
C PRO A 89 1.64 -12.58 -21.90
N MET A 90 2.42 -11.63 -22.37
CA MET A 90 3.21 -10.73 -21.52
C MET A 90 2.32 -9.74 -20.78
N SER A 91 1.39 -9.09 -21.48
CA SER A 91 0.45 -8.15 -20.87
C SER A 91 -0.43 -8.83 -19.84
N VAL A 92 -0.94 -10.03 -20.13
CA VAL A 92 -1.72 -10.82 -19.17
C VAL A 92 -0.92 -11.16 -17.91
N ARG A 93 0.36 -11.52 -18.04
CA ARG A 93 1.23 -11.79 -16.88
C ARG A 93 1.45 -10.54 -16.03
N ALA A 94 1.75 -9.40 -16.66
CA ALA A 94 1.92 -8.12 -15.98
C ALA A 94 0.67 -7.74 -15.17
N MET A 95 -0.50 -7.81 -15.80
CA MET A 95 -1.78 -7.48 -15.18
C MET A 95 -2.15 -8.43 -14.03
N LYS A 96 -1.95 -9.75 -14.22
CA LYS A 96 -2.14 -10.75 -13.14
C LYS A 96 -1.19 -10.52 -11.96
N ALA A 97 -0.01 -9.98 -12.19
CA ALA A 97 0.95 -9.61 -11.14
C ALA A 97 0.65 -8.24 -10.51
N GLY A 98 -0.49 -7.60 -10.85
CA GLY A 98 -0.98 -6.39 -10.21
C GLY A 98 -0.54 -5.08 -10.87
N ALA A 99 -0.06 -5.11 -12.11
CA ALA A 99 0.16 -3.88 -12.88
C ALA A 99 -1.13 -3.08 -13.02
N VAL A 100 -1.01 -1.77 -13.09
CA VAL A 100 -2.16 -0.87 -13.30
C VAL A 100 -2.56 -0.87 -14.76
N GLU A 101 -1.57 -0.79 -15.66
CA GLU A 101 -1.78 -0.73 -17.09
C GLU A 101 -0.56 -1.26 -17.86
N PHE A 102 -0.79 -1.62 -19.11
CA PHE A 102 0.23 -2.09 -20.05
C PHE A 102 0.03 -1.42 -21.41
N LEU A 103 0.92 -0.50 -21.75
CA LEU A 103 0.83 0.33 -22.96
C LEU A 103 1.89 -0.08 -23.98
N THR A 104 1.48 -0.27 -25.25
CA THR A 104 2.41 -0.56 -26.35
C THR A 104 2.83 0.73 -27.05
N LYS A 105 4.14 0.91 -27.26
CA LYS A 105 4.71 2.01 -28.03
C LYS A 105 4.48 1.76 -29.54
N PRO A 106 3.95 2.72 -30.33
CA PRO A 106 3.52 4.05 -29.90
C PRO A 106 2.14 4.03 -29.20
N PHE A 107 2.00 4.80 -28.13
CA PHE A 107 0.75 5.00 -27.38
C PHE A 107 0.30 6.47 -27.52
N ARG A 108 -0.97 6.74 -27.20
CA ARG A 108 -1.47 8.13 -27.14
C ARG A 108 -1.10 8.73 -25.79
N ASP A 109 -0.71 10.01 -25.79
CA ASP A 109 -0.37 10.73 -24.55
C ASP A 109 -1.47 10.62 -23.50
N GLN A 110 -2.74 10.71 -23.93
CA GLN A 110 -3.88 10.61 -23.03
C GLN A 110 -3.98 9.24 -22.33
N ASP A 111 -3.67 8.15 -23.04
CA ASP A 111 -3.72 6.80 -22.43
C ASP A 111 -2.70 6.67 -21.28
N LEU A 112 -1.51 7.27 -21.43
CA LEU A 112 -0.52 7.32 -20.38
C LEU A 112 -0.95 8.22 -19.21
N LEU A 113 -1.51 9.40 -19.49
CA LEU A 113 -1.98 10.33 -18.47
C LEU A 113 -3.11 9.72 -17.63
N ASP A 114 -4.05 9.02 -18.27
CA ASP A 114 -5.15 8.33 -17.60
C ASP A 114 -4.62 7.19 -16.72
N ALA A 115 -3.69 6.38 -17.22
CA ALA A 115 -3.06 5.31 -16.46
C ALA A 115 -2.30 5.85 -15.23
N VAL A 116 -1.56 6.95 -15.39
CA VAL A 116 -0.85 7.62 -14.28
C VAL A 116 -1.84 8.15 -13.25
N GLY A 117 -2.95 8.76 -13.68
CA GLY A 117 -4.02 9.22 -12.78
C GLY A 117 -4.57 8.08 -11.92
N ILE A 118 -4.94 6.96 -12.55
CA ILE A 118 -5.43 5.75 -11.87
C ILE A 118 -4.39 5.21 -10.89
N ALA A 119 -3.12 5.14 -11.31
CA ALA A 119 -2.04 4.63 -10.49
C ALA A 119 -1.81 5.48 -9.23
N LEU A 120 -1.76 6.81 -9.37
CA LEU A 120 -1.58 7.74 -8.26
C LEU A 120 -2.76 7.67 -7.26
N GLU A 121 -4.00 7.56 -7.75
CA GLU A 121 -5.17 7.38 -6.87
C GLU A 121 -5.13 6.05 -6.12
N ARG A 122 -4.73 4.95 -6.76
CA ARG A 122 -4.54 3.65 -6.09
C ARG A 122 -3.49 3.75 -4.98
N ASP A 123 -2.36 4.41 -5.22
CA ASP A 123 -1.32 4.58 -4.20
C ASP A 123 -1.78 5.49 -3.06
N ARG A 124 -2.53 6.56 -3.36
CA ARG A 124 -3.12 7.45 -2.36
C ARG A 124 -4.06 6.69 -1.42
N ALA A 125 -5.02 5.97 -1.99
CA ALA A 125 -5.99 5.19 -1.21
C ALA A 125 -5.30 4.12 -0.35
N ARG A 126 -4.29 3.40 -0.90
CA ARG A 126 -3.49 2.43 -0.16
C ARG A 126 -2.77 3.08 1.02
N ARG A 127 -2.09 4.21 0.80
CA ARG A 127 -1.36 4.94 1.85
C ARG A 127 -2.27 5.43 2.96
N GLU A 128 -3.47 5.86 2.62
CA GLU A 128 -4.49 6.27 3.60
C GLU A 128 -4.91 5.08 4.47
N GLN A 129 -5.21 3.94 3.84
CA GLN A 129 -5.50 2.70 4.57
C GLN A 129 -4.33 2.25 5.46
N ASP A 130 -3.08 2.35 4.97
CA ASP A 130 -1.88 2.01 5.74
C ASP A 130 -1.71 2.92 6.96
N LYS A 131 -1.98 4.23 6.84
CA LYS A 131 -1.98 5.19 7.96
C LYS A 131 -3.04 4.86 9.00
N ASP A 132 -4.26 4.57 8.56
CA ASP A 132 -5.35 4.17 9.46
C ASP A 132 -4.99 2.95 10.29
N VAL A 133 -4.40 1.93 9.63
CA VAL A 133 -3.97 0.71 10.32
C VAL A 133 -2.82 1.00 11.27
N MET A 134 -1.88 1.87 10.90
CA MET A 134 -0.79 2.28 11.80
C MET A 134 -1.33 3.00 13.05
N ILE A 135 -2.31 3.89 12.89
CA ILE A 135 -2.97 4.56 14.02
C ILE A 135 -3.67 3.54 14.92
N LEU A 136 -4.40 2.58 14.33
CA LEU A 136 -5.06 1.52 15.10
C LEU A 136 -4.05 0.64 15.83
N GLN A 137 -2.91 0.31 15.22
CA GLN A 137 -1.84 -0.45 15.85
C GLN A 137 -1.27 0.31 17.04
N GLN A 138 -0.96 1.60 16.90
CA GLN A 138 -0.47 2.43 18.00
C GLN A 138 -1.45 2.48 19.18
N ARG A 139 -2.77 2.59 18.89
CA ARG A 139 -3.80 2.52 19.94
C ARG A 139 -3.80 1.16 20.63
N PHE A 140 -3.74 0.08 19.87
CA PHE A 140 -3.69 -1.29 20.40
C PHE A 140 -2.44 -1.52 21.26
N ASP A 141 -1.27 -1.05 20.81
CA ASP A 141 -0.01 -1.15 21.55
C ASP A 141 -0.01 -0.33 22.87
N SER A 142 -0.88 0.69 22.97
CA SER A 142 -1.08 1.47 24.20
C SER A 142 -1.89 0.72 25.27
N LEU A 143 -2.54 -0.39 24.91
CA LEU A 143 -3.25 -1.25 25.86
C LEU A 143 -2.25 -2.00 26.74
N THR A 144 -2.56 -2.13 28.02
CA THR A 144 -1.83 -3.05 28.90
C THR A 144 -2.07 -4.50 28.47
N SER A 145 -1.16 -5.41 28.80
CA SER A 145 -1.31 -6.84 28.49
C SER A 145 -2.67 -7.39 28.95
N ARG A 146 -3.14 -6.90 30.11
CA ARG A 146 -4.44 -7.32 30.66
C ARG A 146 -5.63 -6.76 29.87
N GLU A 147 -5.55 -5.53 29.41
CA GLU A 147 -6.56 -4.94 28.54
C GLU A 147 -6.60 -5.66 27.17
N GLN A 148 -5.45 -6.04 26.62
CA GLN A 148 -5.36 -6.82 25.38
C GLN A 148 -5.99 -8.21 25.52
N GLU A 149 -5.72 -8.93 26.64
CA GLU A 149 -6.34 -10.21 26.94
C GLU A 149 -7.87 -10.09 27.02
N VAL A 150 -8.37 -9.12 27.77
CA VAL A 150 -9.81 -8.87 27.92
C VAL A 150 -10.44 -8.57 26.55
N ILE A 151 -9.86 -7.68 25.76
CA ILE A 151 -10.40 -7.34 24.43
C ILE A 151 -10.38 -8.54 23.48
N SER A 152 -9.33 -9.36 23.50
CA SER A 152 -9.27 -10.58 22.68
C SER A 152 -10.43 -11.54 23.00
N MET A 153 -10.77 -11.70 24.27
CA MET A 153 -11.89 -12.53 24.70
C MET A 153 -13.26 -11.89 24.37
N VAL A 154 -13.36 -10.57 24.51
CA VAL A 154 -14.58 -9.81 24.12
C VAL A 154 -14.87 -9.96 22.63
N VAL A 155 -13.85 -9.85 21.78
CA VAL A 155 -13.96 -10.01 20.33
C VAL A 155 -14.33 -11.46 19.95
N SER A 156 -13.91 -12.45 20.74
CA SER A 156 -14.35 -13.84 20.56
C SER A 156 -15.78 -14.14 21.05
N GLY A 157 -16.49 -13.11 21.55
CA GLY A 157 -17.90 -13.23 21.99
C GLY A 157 -18.11 -13.64 23.43
N MET A 158 -17.06 -13.69 24.26
CA MET A 158 -17.20 -14.07 25.68
C MET A 158 -17.90 -12.98 26.50
N LEU A 159 -18.74 -13.42 27.43
CA LEU A 159 -19.38 -12.53 28.41
C LEU A 159 -18.40 -12.15 29.53
N ASN A 160 -18.60 -10.98 30.16
CA ASN A 160 -17.72 -10.50 31.22
C ASN A 160 -17.54 -11.54 32.36
N LYS A 161 -18.60 -12.26 32.71
CA LYS A 161 -18.53 -13.33 33.71
C LYS A 161 -17.58 -14.46 33.31
N GLN A 162 -17.67 -14.92 32.05
CA GLN A 162 -16.80 -15.97 31.52
C GLN A 162 -15.34 -15.52 31.46
N ILE A 163 -15.10 -14.26 31.08
CA ILE A 163 -13.78 -13.65 31.08
C ILE A 163 -13.23 -13.56 32.50
N ALA A 164 -14.04 -13.15 33.46
CA ALA A 164 -13.67 -13.07 34.87
C ALA A 164 -13.26 -14.45 35.44
N ASP A 165 -14.04 -15.49 35.17
CA ASP A 165 -13.76 -16.86 35.57
C ASP A 165 -12.44 -17.36 34.94
N GLN A 166 -12.24 -17.14 33.64
CA GLN A 166 -11.03 -17.56 32.92
C GLN A 166 -9.77 -16.83 33.37
N LEU A 167 -9.89 -15.56 33.75
CA LEU A 167 -8.79 -14.73 34.17
C LEU A 167 -8.55 -14.70 35.68
N GLY A 168 -9.37 -15.45 36.44
CA GLY A 168 -9.28 -15.51 37.90
C GLY A 168 -9.48 -14.17 38.61
N THR A 169 -10.42 -13.33 38.13
CA THR A 169 -10.66 -11.98 38.64
C THR A 169 -12.15 -11.69 38.82
N ALA A 170 -12.50 -10.56 39.42
CA ALA A 170 -13.90 -10.15 39.58
C ALA A 170 -14.47 -9.60 38.25
N GLU A 171 -15.77 -9.83 37.98
CA GLU A 171 -16.48 -9.29 36.83
C GLU A 171 -16.44 -7.75 36.77
N SER A 172 -16.44 -7.08 37.91
CA SER A 172 -16.26 -5.64 38.02
C SER A 172 -14.91 -5.16 37.46
N THR A 173 -13.84 -5.92 37.71
CA THR A 173 -12.50 -5.67 37.19
C THR A 173 -12.48 -5.79 35.66
N VAL A 174 -13.12 -6.85 35.11
CA VAL A 174 -13.25 -7.04 33.66
C VAL A 174 -14.00 -5.87 33.01
N LYS A 175 -15.09 -5.41 33.63
CA LYS A 175 -15.85 -4.22 33.15
C LYS A 175 -14.97 -2.97 33.07
N VAL A 176 -14.17 -2.73 34.11
CA VAL A 176 -13.26 -1.56 34.12
C VAL A 176 -12.17 -1.69 33.04
N GLN A 177 -11.54 -2.85 32.90
CA GLN A 177 -10.52 -3.08 31.90
C GLN A 177 -11.07 -2.95 30.46
N ARG A 178 -12.26 -3.53 30.23
CA ARG A 178 -12.97 -3.38 28.95
C ARG A 178 -13.28 -1.91 28.64
N SER A 179 -13.79 -1.14 29.60
CA SER A 179 -14.09 0.28 29.41
C SER A 179 -12.85 1.08 29.06
N ARG A 180 -11.74 0.86 29.79
CA ARG A 180 -10.45 1.52 29.50
C ARG A 180 -9.90 1.15 28.12
N ALA A 181 -10.02 -0.10 27.73
CA ALA A 181 -9.57 -0.53 26.42
C ALA A 181 -10.41 0.08 25.28
N ILE A 182 -11.73 0.15 25.42
CA ILE A 182 -12.62 0.83 24.46
C ILE A 182 -12.23 2.31 24.33
N GLU A 183 -11.99 2.99 25.45
CA GLU A 183 -11.55 4.39 25.47
C GLU A 183 -10.21 4.59 24.76
N LYS A 184 -9.18 3.78 25.09
CA LYS A 184 -7.85 3.86 24.47
C LYS A 184 -7.88 3.52 22.99
N MET A 185 -8.73 2.58 22.58
CA MET A 185 -8.94 2.25 21.17
C MET A 185 -9.73 3.33 20.42
N HIS A 186 -10.36 4.27 21.12
CA HIS A 186 -11.32 5.24 20.58
C HIS A 186 -12.48 4.58 19.83
N ALA A 187 -12.95 3.44 20.33
CA ALA A 187 -14.07 2.73 19.73
C ALA A 187 -15.40 3.32 20.22
N GLU A 188 -16.33 3.61 19.29
CA GLU A 188 -17.65 4.16 19.61
C GLU A 188 -18.64 3.09 20.11
N SER A 189 -18.37 1.84 19.78
CA SER A 189 -19.19 0.69 20.14
C SER A 189 -18.36 -0.60 20.20
N LEU A 190 -18.96 -1.67 20.77
CA LEU A 190 -18.38 -3.00 20.71
C LEU A 190 -18.20 -3.49 19.26
N VAL A 191 -19.16 -3.20 18.39
CA VAL A 191 -19.10 -3.58 16.97
C VAL A 191 -17.92 -2.88 16.27
N ASP A 192 -17.72 -1.62 16.58
CA ASP A 192 -16.60 -0.84 16.07
C ASP A 192 -15.26 -1.39 16.56
N LEU A 193 -15.15 -1.70 17.86
CA LEU A 193 -13.97 -2.33 18.42
C LEU A 193 -13.63 -3.66 17.72
N ILE A 194 -14.63 -4.51 17.47
CA ILE A 194 -14.45 -5.78 16.76
C ILE A 194 -13.86 -5.52 15.36
N ARG A 195 -14.45 -4.59 14.61
CA ARG A 195 -13.95 -4.21 13.27
C ARG A 195 -12.52 -3.70 13.29
N MET A 196 -12.17 -2.88 14.29
CA MET A 196 -10.81 -2.38 14.47
C MET A 196 -9.81 -3.53 14.69
N ILE A 197 -10.13 -4.48 15.56
CA ILE A 197 -9.27 -5.64 15.85
C ILE A 197 -9.16 -6.59 14.64
N GLU A 198 -10.25 -6.84 13.91
CA GLU A 198 -10.23 -7.64 12.67
C GLU A 198 -9.34 -6.99 11.61
N LYS A 199 -9.42 -5.66 11.45
CA LYS A 199 -8.56 -4.90 10.52
C LYS A 199 -7.08 -5.05 10.86
N LEU A 200 -6.71 -5.13 12.15
CA LEU A 200 -5.34 -5.39 12.59
C LEU A 200 -4.91 -6.84 12.28
N LYS A 201 -5.76 -7.84 12.55
CA LYS A 201 -5.45 -9.27 12.32
C LYS A 201 -5.29 -9.61 10.84
N GLY A 202 -6.10 -9.03 9.96
CA GLY A 202 -6.07 -9.27 8.51
C GLY A 202 -4.75 -8.86 7.82
N ARG A 203 -3.83 -8.19 8.53
CA ARG A 203 -2.52 -7.79 8.03
C ARG A 203 -1.37 -8.70 8.52
N SER A 204 -1.64 -9.56 9.49
CA SER A 204 -0.64 -10.46 10.09
C SER A 204 -0.58 -11.86 9.42
N GLY A 205 -1.32 -12.03 8.28
CA GLY A 205 -1.43 -13.29 7.52
C GLY A 205 -0.82 -13.12 6.08
#